data_a25ba610d30b98d36779dc0bf774181e
#
_entry.id   a25ba610d30b98d36779dc0bf774181e
#
_cell.length_a   1.000
_cell.length_b   1.000
_cell.length_c   1.000
_cell.angle_alpha   90.00
_cell.angle_beta   90.00
_cell.angle_gamma   90.00
#
_symmetry.space_group_name_H-M   'P 1'
#
loop_
_entity.id
_entity.type
_entity.pdbx_description
1 polymer ?
#
loop_
_entity_poly.entity_id
_entity_poly.type
_entity_poly.pdbx_seq_one_letter_code
_entity_poly.pdbx_strand_id
1 'polypeptide(L)'
;MKQRKFILPEAEMPKAWYNIAADLPVPLPPVLHPGTHNPVTPDDLSPLFPMAIIEQEVSTERFIPIPEPVLDIYRMYRPSPLVRAYQLE
;
A
#
# COMPACT_ATOMS: atom_id res chain seq x y z
N MET A 1 16.86 -9.51 28.06
CA MET A 1 16.65 -8.23 27.38
C MET A 1 15.63 -8.42 26.27
N LYS A 2 14.63 -7.56 26.20
CA LYS A 2 13.61 -7.64 25.15
C LYS A 2 14.17 -7.10 23.83
N GLN A 3 13.86 -7.81 22.75
CA GLN A 3 14.24 -7.37 21.42
C GLN A 3 13.44 -6.14 21.00
N ARG A 4 14.13 -5.10 20.56
CA ARG A 4 13.53 -3.83 20.12
C ARG A 4 13.58 -3.63 18.62
N LYS A 5 14.55 -4.20 17.94
CA LYS A 5 14.84 -3.95 16.54
C LYS A 5 14.73 -5.24 15.75
N PHE A 6 13.96 -5.19 14.69
CA PHE A 6 13.69 -6.35 13.83
C PHE A 6 14.03 -5.98 12.38
N ILE A 7 14.81 -6.83 11.73
CA ILE A 7 15.20 -6.65 10.33
C ILE A 7 14.89 -7.94 9.60
N LEU A 8 14.10 -7.85 8.52
CA LEU A 8 13.78 -9.02 7.70
C LEU A 8 14.97 -9.45 6.86
N PRO A 9 15.27 -10.77 6.78
CA PRO A 9 16.22 -11.27 5.80
C PRO A 9 15.76 -11.01 4.37
N GLU A 10 16.68 -10.92 3.42
CA GLU A 10 16.34 -10.71 2.01
C GLU A 10 15.35 -11.76 1.47
N ALA A 11 15.49 -13.01 1.91
CA ALA A 11 14.61 -14.09 1.46
C ALA A 11 13.16 -13.90 1.90
N GLU A 12 12.93 -13.11 2.93
CA GLU A 12 11.60 -12.85 3.48
C GLU A 12 11.01 -11.50 3.02
N MET A 13 11.68 -10.81 2.11
CA MET A 13 11.18 -9.55 1.58
C MET A 13 9.82 -9.74 0.90
N PRO A 14 8.84 -8.86 1.19
CA PRO A 14 7.53 -8.94 0.57
C PRO A 14 7.59 -8.80 -0.95
N LYS A 15 6.74 -9.56 -1.64
CA LYS A 15 6.59 -9.49 -3.10
C LYS A 15 5.27 -8.89 -3.53
N ALA A 16 4.39 -8.60 -2.58
CA ALA A 16 3.08 -8.03 -2.82
C ALA A 16 2.74 -7.04 -1.71
N TRP A 17 1.92 -6.05 -2.08
CA TRP A 17 1.33 -5.14 -1.10
C TRP A 17 0.06 -5.75 -0.54
N TYR A 18 -0.18 -5.56 0.75
CA TYR A 18 -1.43 -5.94 1.40
C TYR A 18 -2.47 -4.85 1.19
N ASN A 19 -3.62 -5.24 0.65
CA ASN A 19 -4.75 -4.33 0.45
C ASN A 19 -5.79 -4.55 1.54
N ILE A 20 -5.80 -3.67 2.53
CA ILE A 20 -6.72 -3.77 3.67
C ILE A 20 -8.20 -3.68 3.26
N ALA A 21 -8.49 -3.08 2.11
CA ALA A 21 -9.86 -2.94 1.63
C ALA A 21 -10.56 -4.29 1.45
N ALA A 22 -9.79 -5.35 1.17
CA ALA A 22 -10.33 -6.70 1.02
C ALA A 22 -10.86 -7.29 2.34
N ASP A 23 -10.35 -6.81 3.48
CA ASP A 23 -10.65 -7.36 4.81
C ASP A 23 -11.47 -6.41 5.69
N LEU A 24 -11.91 -5.28 5.16
CA LEU A 24 -12.77 -4.36 5.89
C LEU A 24 -14.18 -4.93 6.05
N PRO A 25 -14.80 -4.77 7.24
CA PRO A 25 -16.15 -5.28 7.48
C PRO A 25 -17.22 -4.58 6.64
N VAL A 26 -16.96 -3.35 6.21
CA VAL A 26 -17.85 -2.59 5.32
C VAL A 26 -17.04 -1.99 4.19
N PRO A 27 -17.63 -1.82 2.99
CA PRO A 27 -16.94 -1.18 1.87
C PRO A 27 -16.49 0.23 2.22
N LEU A 28 -15.36 0.67 1.66
CA LEU A 28 -14.91 2.05 1.80
C LEU A 28 -15.92 3.00 1.11
N PRO A 29 -16.21 4.15 1.73
CA PRO A 29 -17.03 5.14 1.05
C PRO A 29 -16.31 5.68 -0.18
N PRO A 30 -17.05 6.05 -1.25
CA PRO A 30 -16.43 6.58 -2.45
C PRO A 30 -15.77 7.94 -2.17
N VAL A 31 -14.67 8.21 -2.87
CA VAL A 31 -14.05 9.53 -2.87
C VAL A 31 -14.90 10.46 -3.74
N LEU A 32 -15.28 11.61 -3.21
CA LEU A 32 -16.13 12.55 -3.91
C LEU A 32 -15.34 13.65 -4.60
N HIS A 33 -15.78 14.02 -5.81
CA HIS A 33 -15.19 15.14 -6.54
C HIS A 33 -15.54 16.45 -5.82
N PRO A 34 -14.56 17.34 -5.54
CA PRO A 34 -14.80 18.54 -4.77
C PRO A 34 -15.73 19.54 -5.45
N GLY A 35 -15.83 19.52 -6.78
CA GLY A 35 -16.70 20.42 -7.53
C GLY A 35 -18.12 19.92 -7.71
N THR A 36 -18.29 18.63 -7.97
CA THR A 36 -19.60 18.03 -8.31
C THR A 36 -20.23 17.28 -7.16
N HIS A 37 -19.46 16.92 -6.14
CA HIS A 37 -19.89 16.08 -5.00
C HIS A 37 -20.32 14.66 -5.41
N ASN A 38 -20.04 14.26 -6.65
CA ASN A 38 -20.28 12.91 -7.14
C ASN A 38 -19.04 12.04 -6.94
N PRO A 39 -19.16 10.70 -6.88
CA PRO A 39 -18.00 9.83 -6.80
C PRO A 39 -17.02 10.12 -7.95
N VAL A 40 -15.71 10.17 -7.62
CA VAL A 40 -14.68 10.39 -8.63
C VAL A 40 -14.61 9.20 -9.58
N THR A 41 -14.34 9.48 -10.86
CA THR A 41 -14.12 8.45 -11.88
C THR A 41 -12.63 8.33 -12.17
N PRO A 42 -12.18 7.24 -12.85
CA PRO A 42 -10.80 7.15 -13.31
C PRO A 42 -10.37 8.35 -14.17
N ASP A 43 -11.29 8.92 -14.94
CA ASP A 43 -11.01 10.09 -15.77
C ASP A 43 -10.71 11.34 -14.93
N ASP A 44 -11.29 11.45 -13.75
CA ASP A 44 -11.01 12.56 -12.82
C ASP A 44 -9.60 12.47 -12.23
N LEU A 45 -9.06 11.26 -12.08
CA LEU A 45 -7.77 11.00 -11.44
C LEU A 45 -6.63 10.84 -12.44
N SER A 46 -6.92 10.44 -13.68
CA SER A 46 -5.89 10.14 -14.68
C SER A 46 -4.96 11.30 -15.01
N PRO A 47 -5.37 12.60 -14.94
CA PRO A 47 -4.43 13.71 -15.15
C PRO A 47 -3.32 13.78 -14.10
N LEU A 48 -3.55 13.22 -12.89
CA LEU A 48 -2.62 13.30 -11.78
C LEU A 48 -1.90 11.97 -11.51
N PHE A 49 -2.53 10.84 -11.80
CA PHE A 49 -2.02 9.52 -11.45
C PHE A 49 -2.01 8.57 -12.65
N PRO A 50 -0.96 7.73 -12.78
CA PRO A 50 -0.98 6.64 -13.76
C PRO A 50 -2.17 5.70 -13.55
N MET A 51 -2.70 5.14 -14.65
CA MET A 51 -3.85 4.24 -14.58
C MET A 51 -3.59 3.01 -13.69
N ALA A 52 -2.37 2.48 -13.67
CA ALA A 52 -2.03 1.34 -12.83
C ALA A 52 -2.22 1.64 -11.34
N ILE A 53 -1.92 2.86 -10.90
CA ILE A 53 -2.13 3.29 -9.51
C ILE A 53 -3.62 3.45 -9.22
N ILE A 54 -4.39 3.99 -10.17
CA ILE A 54 -5.84 4.15 -10.02
C ILE A 54 -6.52 2.78 -9.91
N GLU A 55 -6.12 1.81 -10.73
CA GLU A 55 -6.63 0.43 -10.67
C GLU A 55 -6.32 -0.21 -9.32
N GLN A 56 -5.11 0.01 -8.80
CA GLN A 56 -4.71 -0.49 -7.49
C GLN A 56 -5.57 0.10 -6.38
N GLU A 57 -5.89 1.39 -6.45
CA GLU A 57 -6.67 2.10 -5.44
C GLU A 57 -8.09 1.55 -5.31
N VAL A 58 -8.68 1.12 -6.42
CA VAL A 58 -10.07 0.60 -6.43
C VAL A 58 -10.13 -0.92 -6.36
N SER A 59 -9.00 -1.61 -6.37
CA SER A 59 -8.94 -3.07 -6.33
C SER A 59 -9.47 -3.63 -5.02
N THR A 60 -10.15 -4.78 -5.10
CA THR A 60 -10.59 -5.55 -3.93
C THR A 60 -9.74 -6.78 -3.67
N GLU A 61 -8.69 -6.99 -4.45
CA GLU A 61 -7.76 -8.09 -4.23
C GLU A 61 -6.96 -7.86 -2.97
N ARG A 62 -6.80 -8.92 -2.14
CA ARG A 62 -6.10 -8.83 -0.86
C ARG A 62 -4.62 -8.54 -1.03
N PHE A 63 -3.98 -9.18 -1.99
CA PHE A 63 -2.55 -8.98 -2.28
C PHE A 63 -2.37 -8.47 -3.70
N ILE A 64 -1.67 -7.38 -3.83
CA ILE A 64 -1.38 -6.74 -5.11
C ILE A 64 0.10 -6.95 -5.40
N PRO A 65 0.48 -7.69 -6.48
CA PRO A 65 1.88 -7.94 -6.78
C PRO A 65 2.65 -6.63 -7.00
N ILE A 66 3.82 -6.54 -6.39
CA ILE A 66 4.70 -5.39 -6.60
C ILE A 66 5.40 -5.57 -7.95
N PRO A 67 5.31 -4.58 -8.87
CA PRO A 67 5.98 -4.67 -10.16
C PRO A 67 7.48 -4.89 -10.01
N GLU A 68 8.08 -5.71 -10.90
CA GLU A 68 9.52 -6.03 -10.84
C GLU A 68 10.44 -4.80 -10.79
N PRO A 69 10.22 -3.74 -11.59
CA PRO A 69 11.06 -2.55 -11.48
C PRO A 69 11.05 -1.91 -10.10
N VAL A 70 9.91 -1.96 -9.40
CA VAL A 70 9.78 -1.44 -8.03
C VAL A 70 10.49 -2.36 -7.05
N LEU A 71 10.36 -3.68 -7.21
CA LEU A 71 11.07 -4.66 -6.39
C LEU A 71 12.59 -4.50 -6.52
N ASP A 72 13.09 -4.25 -7.73
CA ASP A 72 14.52 -4.03 -7.95
C ASP A 72 15.04 -2.83 -7.16
N ILE A 73 14.25 -1.76 -7.10
CA ILE A 73 14.60 -0.59 -6.29
C ILE A 73 14.56 -0.93 -4.79
N TYR A 74 13.54 -1.68 -4.35
CA TYR A 74 13.42 -2.08 -2.95
C TYR A 74 14.59 -2.95 -2.49
N ARG A 75 15.13 -3.80 -3.36
CA ARG A 75 16.29 -4.64 -3.03
C ARG A 75 17.55 -3.83 -2.67
N MET A 76 17.61 -2.57 -3.10
CA MET A 76 18.76 -1.72 -2.82
C MET A 76 18.74 -1.10 -1.42
N TYR A 77 17.56 -0.88 -0.82
CA TYR A 77 17.48 -0.18 0.45
C TYR A 77 16.50 -0.78 1.46
N ARG A 78 15.72 -1.78 1.06
CA ARG A 78 14.79 -2.46 1.97
C ARG A 78 15.39 -3.76 2.50
N PRO A 79 14.97 -4.24 3.69
CA PRO A 79 13.93 -3.66 4.54
C PRO A 79 14.44 -2.53 5.42
N SER A 80 13.51 -1.67 5.82
CA SER A 80 13.77 -0.73 6.90
C SER A 80 13.64 -1.46 8.24
N PRO A 81 14.44 -1.12 9.26
CA PRO A 81 14.28 -1.73 10.58
C PRO A 81 12.90 -1.42 11.18
N LEU A 82 12.29 -2.43 11.78
CA LEU A 82 11.09 -2.28 12.59
C LEU A 82 11.53 -2.15 14.05
N VAL A 83 11.21 -1.03 14.68
CA VAL A 83 11.61 -0.75 16.07
C VAL A 83 10.37 -0.69 16.95
N ARG A 84 10.37 -1.48 18.02
CA ARG A 84 9.29 -1.45 18.98
C ARG A 84 9.47 -0.29 19.96
N ALA A 85 8.47 0.56 20.05
CA ALA A 85 8.51 1.77 20.86
C ALA A 85 7.96 1.49 22.27
N TYR A 86 8.72 0.78 23.07
CA TYR A 86 8.29 0.37 24.42
C TYR A 86 7.85 1.54 25.30
N GLN A 87 8.50 2.70 25.15
CA GLN A 87 8.18 3.85 25.96
C GLN A 87 6.85 4.52 25.59
N LEU A 88 6.32 4.22 24.40
CA LEU A 88 5.03 4.75 23.95
C LEU A 88 3.87 3.80 24.24
N GLU A 89 4.16 2.59 24.64
CA GLU A 89 3.14 1.60 24.99
C GLU A 89 2.61 1.90 26.42
#